data_0ae76d0c8117686232d56737d1e36e4f
#
_entry.id   0ae76d0c8117686232d56737d1e36e4f
#
_cell.length_a   1.000
_cell.length_b   1.000
_cell.length_c   1.000
_cell.angle_alpha   90.00
_cell.angle_beta   90.00
_cell.angle_gamma   90.00
#
_symmetry.space_group_name_H-M   'P 1'
#
loop_
_entity.id
_entity.type
_entity.pdbx_description
1 polymer ?
#
loop_
_entity_poly.entity_id
_entity_poly.type
_entity_poly.pdbx_seq_one_letter_code
_entity_poly.pdbx_strand_id
1 'polypeptide(L)'
;MSGDKDMFIINKIFPNAKDIFAVSGRPVSEIKNDCLFVFDTNSLILPYTTSSESLDELKKVYTKIIQEKRFFIPGQVAREFARIRPEKIKEVFQQLTKSRNSIPSLGIGKYPLLDGIKEYDELFAKESEINSLVKDYTKQLGKVIEHVKEWSWNDPVSQLYKGLFTDEVIYDIELDEVKMKQELEYRYENKIPPGYEDRNKEDGGIGDLLIWFTILELAEKHTKDIIFISGDEKKDWFYQSEKQSLYPKFELTAEFRSKAPGKTFSIIKLSELLELYGVDEKVVKELEHEEQETLHSDSLTFNKSDIQSKIVQWIRNNYKYQNLISINNIDFPRISISVENGRGRIGFEIIDFTSIGNLKSRVLQVLKQIRTSTNQYEKICFIIAYGDFMMMEEVVNSLDAIKSILLMSDTDFNVEIIPGFIKRDGFEKIFQ
;
A
#
# COMPACT_ATOMS: atom_id res chain seq x y z
N MET A 1 31.30 -7.32 -12.24
CA MET A 1 31.49 -7.87 -13.59
C MET A 1 30.32 -7.43 -14.41
N SER A 2 30.49 -6.62 -15.46
CA SER A 2 29.40 -6.28 -16.39
C SER A 2 29.06 -7.57 -17.13
N GLY A 3 27.93 -8.19 -16.82
CA GLY A 3 27.45 -9.33 -17.58
C GLY A 3 27.36 -8.96 -19.05
N ASP A 4 27.88 -9.84 -19.90
CA ASP A 4 27.84 -9.68 -21.36
C ASP A 4 26.33 -9.62 -21.73
N LYS A 5 25.84 -8.45 -22.13
CA LYS A 5 24.43 -8.30 -22.56
C LYS A 5 24.19 -9.22 -23.74
N ASP A 6 23.19 -10.08 -23.63
CA ASP A 6 22.78 -10.97 -24.71
C ASP A 6 22.35 -10.16 -25.94
N MET A 7 23.19 -10.10 -26.97
CA MET A 7 22.92 -9.35 -28.20
C MET A 7 21.72 -9.89 -28.98
N PHE A 8 21.30 -11.14 -28.72
CA PHE A 8 20.17 -11.78 -29.38
C PHE A 8 18.92 -11.85 -28.49
N ILE A 9 18.86 -11.04 -27.42
CA ILE A 9 17.75 -11.06 -26.46
C ILE A 9 16.37 -10.86 -27.14
N ILE A 10 16.28 -9.95 -28.11
CA ILE A 10 15.02 -9.70 -28.84
C ILE A 10 14.57 -10.95 -29.60
N ASN A 11 15.48 -11.70 -30.18
CA ASN A 11 15.16 -12.94 -30.90
C ASN A 11 14.71 -14.05 -29.93
N LYS A 12 15.18 -14.02 -28.67
CA LYS A 12 14.75 -14.99 -27.64
C LYS A 12 13.39 -14.62 -27.04
N ILE A 13 13.15 -13.32 -26.84
CA ILE A 13 11.84 -12.84 -26.37
C ILE A 13 10.76 -13.02 -27.43
N PHE A 14 11.09 -12.77 -28.70
CA PHE A 14 10.18 -12.87 -29.84
C PHE A 14 10.68 -13.89 -30.87
N PRO A 15 10.63 -15.19 -30.54
CA PRO A 15 11.25 -16.22 -31.38
C PRO A 15 10.57 -16.37 -32.74
N ASN A 16 9.29 -16.00 -32.83
CA ASN A 16 8.50 -16.08 -34.06
C ASN A 16 8.13 -14.69 -34.58
N ALA A 17 8.97 -14.11 -35.41
CA ALA A 17 8.74 -12.78 -35.97
C ALA A 17 7.44 -12.63 -36.77
N LYS A 18 6.92 -13.74 -37.35
CA LYS A 18 5.65 -13.74 -38.09
C LYS A 18 4.43 -13.54 -37.17
N ASP A 19 4.52 -14.05 -35.94
CA ASP A 19 3.42 -13.95 -34.98
C ASP A 19 3.26 -12.55 -34.39
N ILE A 20 4.31 -11.72 -34.47
CA ILE A 20 4.27 -10.34 -33.93
C ILE A 20 3.12 -9.53 -34.57
N PHE A 21 2.94 -9.66 -35.88
CA PHE A 21 1.90 -8.95 -36.62
C PHE A 21 0.55 -9.69 -36.66
N ALA A 22 0.54 -10.94 -36.20
CA ALA A 22 -0.67 -11.76 -36.15
C ALA A 22 -1.36 -11.74 -34.77
N VAL A 23 -0.85 -10.94 -33.81
CA VAL A 23 -1.45 -10.82 -32.49
C VAL A 23 -2.77 -10.05 -32.58
N SER A 24 -3.86 -10.77 -32.36
CA SER A 24 -5.20 -10.20 -32.20
C SER A 24 -5.68 -10.57 -30.79
N GLY A 25 -5.60 -9.63 -29.85
CA GLY A 25 -6.17 -9.81 -28.51
C GLY A 25 -7.70 -9.79 -28.62
N ARG A 26 -8.37 -10.81 -28.07
CA ARG A 26 -9.81 -10.79 -27.94
C ARG A 26 -10.23 -10.01 -26.71
N PRO A 27 -11.28 -9.18 -26.78
CA PRO A 27 -11.78 -8.47 -25.60
C PRO A 27 -12.15 -9.43 -24.48
N VAL A 28 -11.97 -8.99 -23.24
CA VAL A 28 -12.31 -9.79 -22.03
C VAL A 28 -13.78 -10.24 -22.07
N SER A 29 -14.69 -9.41 -22.56
CA SER A 29 -16.11 -9.71 -22.71
C SER A 29 -16.39 -10.93 -23.60
N GLU A 30 -15.55 -11.21 -24.59
CA GLU A 30 -15.70 -12.35 -25.48
C GLU A 30 -15.13 -13.63 -24.90
N ILE A 31 -14.02 -13.56 -24.14
CA ILE A 31 -13.32 -14.73 -23.61
C ILE A 31 -13.82 -15.17 -22.23
N LYS A 32 -14.52 -14.29 -21.48
CA LYS A 32 -14.92 -14.50 -20.07
C LYS A 32 -15.68 -15.79 -19.80
N ASN A 33 -16.38 -16.36 -20.79
CA ASN A 33 -17.19 -17.54 -20.61
C ASN A 33 -16.43 -18.87 -20.81
N ASP A 34 -15.23 -18.84 -21.38
CA ASP A 34 -14.41 -20.03 -21.66
C ASP A 34 -12.96 -19.93 -21.15
N CYS A 35 -12.51 -18.78 -20.70
CA CYS A 35 -11.17 -18.57 -20.15
C CYS A 35 -10.98 -19.23 -18.79
N LEU A 36 -9.72 -19.40 -18.39
CA LEU A 36 -9.35 -19.68 -17.02
C LEU A 36 -9.10 -18.33 -16.29
N PHE A 37 -9.50 -18.28 -15.04
CA PHE A 37 -9.19 -17.16 -14.13
C PHE A 37 -8.08 -17.60 -13.18
N VAL A 38 -7.00 -16.85 -13.15
CA VAL A 38 -5.88 -17.04 -12.23
C VAL A 38 -5.83 -15.84 -11.31
N PHE A 39 -5.79 -16.10 -10.01
CA PHE A 39 -5.88 -15.03 -8.99
C PHE A 39 -4.51 -14.74 -8.38
N ASP A 40 -4.24 -13.45 -8.20
CA ASP A 40 -3.05 -12.94 -7.53
C ASP A 40 -3.30 -12.76 -6.02
N THR A 41 -2.24 -12.63 -5.26
CA THR A 41 -2.26 -12.44 -3.81
C THR A 41 -3.03 -11.18 -3.42
N ASN A 42 -2.82 -10.06 -4.12
CA ASN A 42 -3.50 -8.80 -3.81
C ASN A 42 -5.02 -8.91 -3.97
N SER A 43 -5.51 -9.64 -4.97
CA SER A 43 -6.94 -9.88 -5.16
C SER A 43 -7.57 -10.75 -4.06
N LEU A 44 -6.78 -11.63 -3.43
CA LEU A 44 -7.24 -12.45 -2.30
C LEU A 44 -7.13 -11.73 -0.94
N ILE A 45 -6.29 -10.71 -0.84
CA ILE A 45 -6.11 -9.91 0.38
C ILE A 45 -7.08 -8.73 0.45
N LEU A 46 -7.51 -8.19 -0.70
CA LEU A 46 -8.43 -7.06 -0.80
C LEU A 46 -9.70 -7.22 0.05
N PRO A 47 -10.32 -8.42 0.14
CA PRO A 47 -11.54 -8.62 0.96
C PRO A 47 -11.37 -8.35 2.47
N TYR A 48 -10.16 -8.17 2.99
CA TYR A 48 -9.95 -7.76 4.38
C TYR A 48 -10.32 -6.29 4.64
N THR A 49 -10.48 -5.48 3.61
CA THR A 49 -10.84 -4.06 3.70
C THR A 49 -12.27 -3.78 3.26
N THR A 50 -12.98 -4.78 2.72
CA THR A 50 -14.33 -4.63 2.17
C THR A 50 -15.45 -5.00 3.16
N SER A 51 -16.68 -4.64 2.84
CA SER A 51 -17.86 -4.95 3.63
C SER A 51 -18.26 -6.44 3.57
N SER A 52 -19.12 -6.86 4.49
CA SER A 52 -19.70 -8.22 4.46
C SER A 52 -20.58 -8.46 3.24
N GLU A 53 -21.23 -7.42 2.70
CA GLU A 53 -22.02 -7.49 1.46
C GLU A 53 -21.13 -7.85 0.27
N SER A 54 -19.96 -7.22 0.19
CA SER A 54 -18.96 -7.50 -0.84
C SER A 54 -18.38 -8.91 -0.73
N LEU A 55 -18.17 -9.41 0.50
CA LEU A 55 -17.76 -10.81 0.72
C LEU A 55 -18.81 -11.80 0.22
N ASP A 56 -20.09 -11.54 0.40
CA ASP A 56 -21.18 -12.41 -0.06
C ASP A 56 -21.26 -12.43 -1.59
N GLU A 57 -21.06 -11.30 -2.26
CA GLU A 57 -21.01 -11.23 -3.73
C GLU A 57 -19.77 -11.93 -4.28
N LEU A 58 -18.60 -11.73 -3.69
CA LEU A 58 -17.39 -12.49 -4.04
C LEU A 58 -17.62 -14.00 -3.92
N LYS A 59 -18.26 -14.45 -2.84
CA LYS A 59 -18.62 -15.86 -2.65
C LYS A 59 -19.45 -16.40 -3.80
N LYS A 60 -20.44 -15.67 -4.28
CA LYS A 60 -21.32 -16.08 -5.39
C LYS A 60 -20.51 -16.22 -6.68
N VAL A 61 -19.71 -15.19 -7.02
CA VAL A 61 -18.89 -15.17 -8.23
C VAL A 61 -17.85 -16.28 -8.21
N TYR A 62 -17.11 -16.42 -7.11
CA TYR A 62 -16.09 -17.48 -6.96
C TYR A 62 -16.72 -18.87 -7.05
N THR A 63 -17.83 -19.11 -6.34
CA THR A 63 -18.55 -20.39 -6.41
C THR A 63 -18.91 -20.76 -7.84
N LYS A 64 -19.43 -19.80 -8.62
CA LYS A 64 -19.78 -20.03 -10.02
C LYS A 64 -18.56 -20.42 -10.87
N ILE A 65 -17.47 -19.68 -10.77
CA ILE A 65 -16.24 -19.91 -11.54
C ILE A 65 -15.60 -21.27 -11.15
N ILE A 66 -15.63 -21.62 -9.86
CA ILE A 66 -15.13 -22.90 -9.34
C ILE A 66 -15.97 -24.08 -9.87
N GLN A 67 -17.31 -23.96 -9.83
CA GLN A 67 -18.19 -25.00 -10.38
C GLN A 67 -17.96 -25.22 -11.88
N GLU A 68 -17.57 -24.19 -12.61
CA GLU A 68 -17.19 -24.26 -14.02
C GLU A 68 -15.75 -24.75 -14.23
N LYS A 69 -15.00 -25.09 -13.16
CA LYS A 69 -13.60 -25.55 -13.18
C LYS A 69 -12.64 -24.58 -13.88
N ARG A 70 -12.86 -23.30 -13.68
CA ARG A 70 -12.11 -22.22 -14.32
C ARG A 70 -11.36 -21.32 -13.35
N PHE A 71 -11.41 -21.57 -12.05
CA PHE A 71 -10.80 -20.80 -10.97
C PHE A 71 -9.49 -21.44 -10.54
N PHE A 72 -8.38 -20.72 -10.59
CA PHE A 72 -7.06 -21.21 -10.20
C PHE A 72 -6.32 -20.23 -9.30
N ILE A 73 -5.68 -20.76 -8.27
CA ILE A 73 -4.77 -20.04 -7.37
C ILE A 73 -3.38 -20.68 -7.52
N PRO A 74 -2.36 -19.94 -7.98
CA PRO A 74 -0.98 -20.42 -7.94
C PRO A 74 -0.57 -20.82 -6.52
N GLY A 75 0.18 -21.90 -6.36
CA GLY A 75 0.69 -22.32 -5.05
C GLY A 75 1.51 -21.22 -4.35
N GLN A 76 2.22 -20.41 -5.12
CA GLN A 76 2.94 -19.23 -4.61
C GLN A 76 1.99 -18.22 -3.97
N VAL A 77 0.86 -17.92 -4.61
CA VAL A 77 -0.16 -17.00 -4.08
C VAL A 77 -0.72 -17.51 -2.75
N ALA A 78 -0.97 -18.82 -2.64
CA ALA A 78 -1.44 -19.41 -1.38
C ALA A 78 -0.40 -19.23 -0.24
N ARG A 79 0.88 -19.35 -0.54
CA ARG A 79 1.98 -19.14 0.43
C ARG A 79 2.11 -17.67 0.81
N GLU A 80 2.01 -16.76 -0.15
CA GLU A 80 2.02 -15.32 0.10
C GLU A 80 0.82 -14.87 0.92
N PHE A 81 -0.37 -15.36 0.61
CA PHE A 81 -1.57 -15.11 1.42
C PHE A 81 -1.36 -15.51 2.87
N ALA A 82 -0.79 -16.70 3.12
CA ALA A 82 -0.49 -17.17 4.48
C ALA A 82 0.48 -16.24 5.22
N ARG A 83 1.44 -15.63 4.52
CA ARG A 83 2.42 -14.68 5.07
C ARG A 83 1.81 -13.30 5.34
N ILE A 84 0.98 -12.79 4.43
CA ILE A 84 0.46 -11.41 4.48
C ILE A 84 -0.78 -11.30 5.39
N ARG A 85 -1.63 -12.33 5.43
CA ARG A 85 -2.86 -12.35 6.22
C ARG A 85 -2.69 -11.90 7.68
N PRO A 86 -1.70 -12.37 8.45
CA PRO A 86 -1.53 -11.94 9.84
C PRO A 86 -1.33 -10.43 9.98
N GLU A 87 -0.63 -9.80 9.03
CA GLU A 87 -0.41 -8.35 9.03
C GLU A 87 -1.73 -7.60 8.78
N LYS A 88 -2.60 -8.11 7.89
CA LYS A 88 -3.93 -7.51 7.66
C LYS A 88 -4.82 -7.56 8.89
N ILE A 89 -4.84 -8.66 9.60
CA ILE A 89 -5.57 -8.77 10.89
C ILE A 89 -4.98 -7.82 11.94
N LYS A 90 -3.65 -7.71 11.99
CA LYS A 90 -2.96 -6.75 12.86
C LYS A 90 -3.31 -5.31 12.54
N GLU A 91 -3.40 -4.93 11.24
CA GLU A 91 -3.86 -3.60 10.82
C GLU A 91 -5.27 -3.31 11.35
N VAL A 92 -6.23 -4.23 11.18
CA VAL A 92 -7.59 -4.10 11.71
C VAL A 92 -7.57 -3.91 13.24
N PHE A 93 -6.81 -4.74 13.96
CA PHE A 93 -6.66 -4.63 15.40
C PHE A 93 -6.09 -3.27 15.83
N GLN A 94 -5.05 -2.80 15.13
CA GLN A 94 -4.40 -1.52 15.43
C GLN A 94 -5.33 -0.34 15.17
N GLN A 95 -6.09 -0.34 14.07
CA GLN A 95 -7.06 0.70 13.75
C GLN A 95 -8.17 0.79 14.81
N LEU A 96 -8.74 -0.34 15.21
CA LEU A 96 -9.77 -0.39 16.25
C LEU A 96 -9.20 0.08 17.61
N THR A 97 -7.99 -0.33 17.95
CA THR A 97 -7.32 0.08 19.19
C THR A 97 -7.03 1.58 19.19
N LYS A 98 -6.54 2.11 18.06
CA LYS A 98 -6.31 3.55 17.90
C LYS A 98 -7.62 4.33 18.02
N SER A 99 -8.69 3.88 17.35
CA SER A 99 -10.02 4.48 17.45
C SER A 99 -10.52 4.51 18.90
N ARG A 100 -10.39 3.41 19.64
CA ARG A 100 -10.75 3.35 21.06
C ARG A 100 -9.98 4.35 21.92
N ASN A 101 -8.67 4.48 21.69
CA ASN A 101 -7.79 5.31 22.50
C ASN A 101 -7.86 6.80 22.14
N SER A 102 -8.39 7.14 20.97
CA SER A 102 -8.52 8.52 20.49
C SER A 102 -9.83 9.21 20.92
N ILE A 103 -10.77 8.51 21.57
CA ILE A 103 -12.04 9.08 21.98
C ILE A 103 -11.80 9.96 23.21
N PRO A 104 -11.99 11.30 23.12
CA PRO A 104 -11.81 12.20 24.25
C PRO A 104 -12.99 12.10 25.20
N SER A 105 -12.73 12.24 26.49
CA SER A 105 -13.78 12.60 27.44
C SER A 105 -14.00 14.11 27.40
N LEU A 106 -15.25 14.53 27.51
CA LEU A 106 -15.58 15.95 27.64
C LEU A 106 -15.36 16.41 29.07
N GLY A 107 -14.89 17.65 29.25
CA GLY A 107 -14.73 18.28 30.55
C GLY A 107 -14.45 19.77 30.41
N ILE A 108 -15.46 20.60 30.72
CA ILE A 108 -15.33 22.07 30.71
C ILE A 108 -14.57 22.62 31.92
N GLY A 109 -14.24 21.77 32.89
CA GLY A 109 -13.65 22.20 34.15
C GLY A 109 -14.69 22.73 35.14
N LYS A 110 -14.26 23.03 36.36
CA LYS A 110 -15.11 23.59 37.41
C LYS A 110 -14.90 25.09 37.50
N TYR A 111 -15.97 25.84 37.32
CA TYR A 111 -16.00 27.32 37.45
C TYR A 111 -17.00 27.71 38.55
N PRO A 112 -16.57 27.84 39.84
CA PRO A 112 -17.46 28.13 40.95
C PRO A 112 -18.29 29.41 40.81
N LEU A 113 -17.82 30.35 40.00
CA LEU A 113 -18.56 31.58 39.71
C LEU A 113 -19.77 31.38 38.82
N LEU A 114 -19.89 30.21 38.17
CA LEU A 114 -21.01 29.88 37.31
C LEU A 114 -22.01 28.93 37.99
N ASP A 115 -21.76 28.53 39.23
CA ASP A 115 -22.65 27.68 40.01
C ASP A 115 -24.02 28.39 40.20
N GLY A 116 -25.08 27.67 39.88
CA GLY A 116 -26.46 28.19 39.94
C GLY A 116 -26.92 28.92 38.67
N ILE A 117 -26.09 29.01 37.63
CA ILE A 117 -26.53 29.46 36.32
C ILE A 117 -27.16 28.26 35.61
N LYS A 118 -28.44 28.39 35.21
CA LYS A 118 -29.22 27.32 34.62
C LYS A 118 -28.54 26.68 33.40
N GLU A 119 -27.99 27.47 32.53
CA GLU A 119 -27.26 27.03 31.31
C GLU A 119 -26.01 26.26 31.65
N TYR A 120 -25.33 26.59 32.74
CA TYR A 120 -24.14 25.88 33.22
C TYR A 120 -24.50 24.50 33.79
N ASP A 121 -25.55 24.43 34.59
CA ASP A 121 -26.09 23.16 35.13
C ASP A 121 -26.58 22.24 34.03
N GLU A 122 -27.32 22.78 33.04
CA GLU A 122 -27.74 22.03 31.84
C GLU A 122 -26.55 21.51 31.02
N LEU A 123 -25.51 22.30 30.91
CA LEU A 123 -24.27 21.90 30.19
C LEU A 123 -23.57 20.75 30.91
N PHE A 124 -23.46 20.78 32.24
CA PHE A 124 -22.90 19.71 33.05
C PHE A 124 -23.71 18.41 32.95
N ALA A 125 -25.05 18.50 32.92
CA ALA A 125 -25.92 17.36 32.75
C ALA A 125 -25.67 16.69 31.37
N LYS A 126 -25.57 17.49 30.29
CA LYS A 126 -25.25 16.99 28.94
C LYS A 126 -23.86 16.39 28.85
N GLU A 127 -22.86 17.00 29.48
CA GLU A 127 -21.51 16.47 29.53
C GLU A 127 -21.49 15.07 30.19
N SER A 128 -22.19 14.93 31.30
CA SER A 128 -22.34 13.64 32.01
C SER A 128 -23.00 12.58 31.13
N GLU A 129 -24.08 12.94 30.40
CA GLU A 129 -24.76 12.05 29.47
C GLU A 129 -23.85 11.60 28.33
N ILE A 130 -23.13 12.54 27.66
CA ILE A 130 -22.20 12.24 26.58
C ILE A 130 -21.07 11.34 27.07
N ASN A 131 -20.47 11.66 28.24
CA ASN A 131 -19.40 10.85 28.79
C ASN A 131 -19.87 9.43 29.15
N SER A 132 -21.12 9.26 29.57
CA SER A 132 -21.72 7.92 29.77
C SER A 132 -21.81 7.15 28.45
N LEU A 133 -22.30 7.80 27.36
CA LEU A 133 -22.38 7.20 26.03
C LEU A 133 -20.99 6.86 25.48
N VAL A 134 -20.01 7.75 25.66
CA VAL A 134 -18.60 7.50 25.28
C VAL A 134 -18.04 6.27 26.01
N LYS A 135 -18.32 6.13 27.31
CA LYS A 135 -17.90 4.97 28.10
C LYS A 135 -18.52 3.68 27.58
N ASP A 136 -19.81 3.69 27.27
CA ASP A 136 -20.52 2.51 26.75
C ASP A 136 -20.02 2.14 25.34
N TYR A 137 -19.81 3.13 24.47
CA TYR A 137 -19.23 2.94 23.15
C TYR A 137 -17.80 2.33 23.25
N THR A 138 -16.95 2.90 24.10
CA THR A 138 -15.59 2.40 24.33
C THR A 138 -15.58 0.96 24.83
N LYS A 139 -16.56 0.60 25.70
CA LYS A 139 -16.74 -0.76 26.18
C LYS A 139 -17.15 -1.72 25.07
N GLN A 140 -18.08 -1.32 24.18
CA GLN A 140 -18.48 -2.14 23.05
C GLN A 140 -17.31 -2.32 22.05
N LEU A 141 -16.59 -1.24 21.74
CA LEU A 141 -15.40 -1.32 20.90
C LEU A 141 -14.33 -2.25 21.49
N GLY A 142 -14.17 -2.25 22.82
CA GLY A 142 -13.33 -3.23 23.52
C GLY A 142 -13.73 -4.67 23.25
N LYS A 143 -15.04 -5.00 23.23
CA LYS A 143 -15.52 -6.35 22.91
C LYS A 143 -15.23 -6.74 21.45
N VAL A 144 -15.36 -5.78 20.50
CA VAL A 144 -14.99 -6.01 19.10
C VAL A 144 -13.50 -6.33 18.98
N ILE A 145 -12.65 -5.58 19.69
CA ILE A 145 -11.20 -5.83 19.71
C ILE A 145 -10.88 -7.23 20.26
N GLU A 146 -11.52 -7.65 21.35
CA GLU A 146 -11.33 -9.02 21.89
C GLU A 146 -11.79 -10.08 20.88
N HIS A 147 -12.92 -9.87 20.19
CA HIS A 147 -13.37 -10.78 19.15
C HIS A 147 -12.37 -10.93 18.00
N VAL A 148 -11.73 -9.81 17.57
CA VAL A 148 -10.66 -9.87 16.56
C VAL A 148 -9.46 -10.68 17.02
N LYS A 149 -9.09 -10.63 18.31
CA LYS A 149 -8.01 -11.45 18.87
C LYS A 149 -8.30 -12.97 18.83
N GLU A 150 -9.59 -13.32 18.94
CA GLU A 150 -10.02 -14.72 18.93
C GLU A 150 -10.07 -15.34 17.53
N TRP A 151 -9.96 -14.55 16.47
CA TRP A 151 -10.13 -15.03 15.10
C TRP A 151 -9.19 -16.17 14.74
N SER A 152 -7.90 -16.10 15.10
CA SER A 152 -6.90 -17.07 14.62
C SER A 152 -7.04 -17.27 13.10
N TRP A 153 -7.44 -18.46 12.62
CA TRP A 153 -7.79 -18.75 11.23
C TRP A 153 -9.31 -18.80 10.97
N ASN A 154 -10.10 -18.17 11.83
CA ASN A 154 -11.57 -18.15 11.76
C ASN A 154 -12.13 -16.76 11.45
N ASP A 155 -11.33 -15.85 10.90
CA ASP A 155 -11.84 -14.58 10.38
C ASP A 155 -12.76 -14.81 9.16
N PRO A 156 -13.64 -13.85 8.84
CA PRO A 156 -14.64 -14.01 7.79
C PRO A 156 -14.05 -14.37 6.41
N VAL A 157 -12.90 -13.79 6.04
CA VAL A 157 -12.24 -14.06 4.75
C VAL A 157 -11.66 -15.48 4.74
N SER A 158 -10.94 -15.88 5.80
CA SER A 158 -10.41 -17.24 5.91
C SER A 158 -11.51 -18.31 5.91
N GLN A 159 -12.65 -18.02 6.56
CA GLN A 159 -13.83 -18.93 6.53
C GLN A 159 -14.42 -19.07 5.13
N LEU A 160 -14.53 -17.96 4.39
CA LEU A 160 -14.97 -17.98 3.00
C LEU A 160 -14.05 -18.90 2.16
N TYR A 161 -12.74 -18.66 2.23
CA TYR A 161 -11.76 -19.39 1.42
C TYR A 161 -11.65 -20.87 1.80
N LYS A 162 -11.72 -21.20 3.09
CA LYS A 162 -11.76 -22.59 3.56
C LYS A 162 -12.93 -23.37 2.97
N GLY A 163 -14.06 -22.71 2.74
CA GLY A 163 -15.25 -23.35 2.14
C GLY A 163 -15.18 -23.49 0.62
N LEU A 164 -14.30 -22.74 -0.05
CA LEU A 164 -14.23 -22.67 -1.51
C LEU A 164 -12.95 -23.25 -2.11
N PHE A 165 -11.80 -23.06 -1.46
CA PHE A 165 -10.50 -23.40 -2.03
C PHE A 165 -10.08 -24.81 -1.61
N THR A 166 -10.22 -25.73 -2.57
CA THR A 166 -9.84 -27.13 -2.45
C THR A 166 -8.60 -27.40 -3.31
N ASP A 167 -8.10 -28.63 -3.27
CA ASP A 167 -6.96 -29.06 -4.10
C ASP A 167 -7.23 -28.89 -5.61
N GLU A 168 -8.50 -28.85 -6.04
CA GLU A 168 -8.85 -28.59 -7.44
C GLU A 168 -8.64 -27.14 -7.88
N VAL A 169 -8.62 -26.21 -6.93
CA VAL A 169 -8.49 -24.77 -7.16
C VAL A 169 -7.03 -24.31 -7.07
N ILE A 170 -6.24 -24.96 -6.21
CA ILE A 170 -4.83 -24.60 -5.99
C ILE A 170 -3.99 -25.37 -7.00
N TYR A 171 -3.25 -24.61 -7.82
CA TYR A 171 -2.32 -25.18 -8.78
C TYR A 171 -0.89 -24.89 -8.38
N ASP A 172 -0.17 -25.93 -7.95
CA ASP A 172 1.21 -25.84 -7.49
C ASP A 172 2.14 -26.51 -8.51
N ILE A 173 3.05 -25.73 -9.08
CA ILE A 173 4.00 -26.23 -10.09
C ILE A 173 5.16 -26.98 -9.41
N GLU A 174 5.73 -27.97 -10.11
CA GLU A 174 6.96 -28.60 -9.67
C GLU A 174 8.15 -27.64 -9.83
N LEU A 175 8.87 -27.40 -8.72
CA LEU A 175 9.95 -26.43 -8.68
C LEU A 175 11.32 -27.10 -8.80
N ASP A 176 12.04 -26.72 -9.84
CA ASP A 176 13.52 -26.85 -9.89
C ASP A 176 14.14 -25.53 -9.44
N GLU A 177 14.44 -25.42 -8.15
CA GLU A 177 14.97 -24.18 -7.55
C GLU A 177 16.21 -23.64 -8.25
N VAL A 178 17.09 -24.53 -8.75
CA VAL A 178 18.32 -24.11 -9.42
C VAL A 178 17.99 -23.45 -10.76
N LYS A 179 17.13 -24.06 -11.55
CA LYS A 179 16.68 -23.50 -12.83
C LYS A 179 15.90 -22.21 -12.65
N MET A 180 15.02 -22.16 -11.63
CA MET A 180 14.25 -20.95 -11.33
C MET A 180 15.16 -19.77 -10.96
N LYS A 181 16.19 -20.00 -10.15
CA LYS A 181 17.18 -18.97 -9.84
C LYS A 181 17.94 -18.47 -11.07
N GLN A 182 18.39 -19.39 -11.92
CA GLN A 182 19.08 -19.03 -13.16
C GLN A 182 18.18 -18.24 -14.10
N GLU A 183 16.92 -18.63 -14.23
CA GLU A 183 15.94 -17.92 -15.05
C GLU A 183 15.63 -16.53 -14.49
N LEU A 184 15.49 -16.39 -13.16
CA LEU A 184 15.29 -15.12 -12.50
C LEU A 184 16.45 -14.16 -12.75
N GLU A 185 17.69 -14.63 -12.56
CA GLU A 185 18.90 -13.84 -12.82
C GLU A 185 18.97 -13.41 -14.30
N TYR A 186 18.70 -14.33 -15.23
CA TYR A 186 18.66 -14.04 -16.66
C TYR A 186 17.61 -12.98 -17.01
N ARG A 187 16.39 -13.06 -16.42
CA ARG A 187 15.33 -12.06 -16.62
C ARG A 187 15.72 -10.70 -16.06
N TYR A 188 16.39 -10.65 -14.91
CA TYR A 188 16.89 -9.41 -14.34
C TYR A 188 17.93 -8.72 -15.21
N GLU A 189 18.93 -9.47 -15.69
CA GLU A 189 19.98 -8.93 -16.53
C GLU A 189 19.45 -8.36 -17.84
N ASN A 190 18.41 -9.00 -18.38
CA ASN A 190 17.85 -8.68 -19.68
C ASN A 190 16.53 -7.90 -19.60
N LYS A 191 16.03 -7.56 -18.40
CA LYS A 191 14.76 -6.86 -18.14
C LYS A 191 13.56 -7.54 -18.80
N ILE A 192 13.50 -8.88 -18.72
CA ILE A 192 12.39 -9.67 -19.22
C ILE A 192 11.29 -9.71 -18.15
N PRO A 193 10.03 -9.31 -18.44
CA PRO A 193 8.93 -9.38 -17.48
C PRO A 193 8.50 -10.82 -17.21
N PRO A 194 7.86 -11.09 -16.04
CA PRO A 194 7.68 -10.20 -14.90
C PRO A 194 8.82 -10.31 -13.88
N GLY A 195 8.77 -9.49 -12.82
CA GLY A 195 9.54 -9.64 -11.58
C GLY A 195 10.84 -8.82 -11.53
N TYR A 196 11.31 -8.20 -12.63
CA TYR A 196 12.59 -7.46 -12.64
C TYR A 196 12.55 -6.15 -11.83
N GLU A 197 11.38 -5.62 -11.50
CA GLU A 197 11.24 -4.46 -10.61
C GLU A 197 11.45 -4.84 -9.14
N ASP A 198 11.24 -6.08 -8.77
CA ASP A 198 11.22 -6.59 -7.40
C ASP A 198 12.55 -7.18 -6.91
N ARG A 199 13.66 -6.97 -7.62
CA ARG A 199 14.99 -7.50 -7.29
C ARG A 199 15.45 -7.22 -5.85
N ASN A 200 14.96 -6.12 -5.25
CA ASN A 200 15.36 -5.69 -3.90
C ASN A 200 14.46 -6.24 -2.80
N LYS A 201 13.44 -7.04 -3.12
CA LYS A 201 12.63 -7.74 -2.12
C LYS A 201 13.46 -8.83 -1.42
N GLU A 202 13.05 -9.23 -0.20
CA GLU A 202 13.73 -10.27 0.59
C GLU A 202 13.82 -11.60 -0.16
N ASP A 203 12.80 -11.94 -0.95
CA ASP A 203 12.72 -13.13 -1.79
C ASP A 203 13.35 -12.94 -3.18
N GLY A 204 13.97 -11.78 -3.43
CA GLY A 204 14.52 -11.42 -4.73
C GLY A 204 13.48 -11.27 -5.84
N GLY A 205 12.18 -11.14 -5.52
CA GLY A 205 11.10 -11.01 -6.50
C GLY A 205 10.77 -12.29 -7.27
N ILE A 206 11.12 -13.46 -6.72
CA ILE A 206 10.80 -14.75 -7.35
C ILE A 206 9.30 -15.03 -7.42
N GLY A 207 8.50 -14.41 -6.54
CA GLY A 207 7.06 -14.62 -6.45
C GLY A 207 6.35 -14.39 -7.77
N ASP A 208 6.55 -13.24 -8.41
CA ASP A 208 5.94 -12.89 -9.68
C ASP A 208 6.32 -13.88 -10.80
N LEU A 209 7.57 -14.37 -10.78
CA LEU A 209 8.02 -15.36 -11.75
C LEU A 209 7.34 -16.71 -11.57
N LEU A 210 7.17 -17.17 -10.33
CA LEU A 210 6.47 -18.43 -10.02
C LEU A 210 5.00 -18.35 -10.41
N ILE A 211 4.34 -17.23 -10.16
CA ILE A 211 2.96 -16.99 -10.61
C ILE A 211 2.89 -17.03 -12.13
N TRP A 212 3.84 -16.36 -12.81
CA TRP A 212 3.88 -16.36 -14.26
C TRP A 212 4.05 -17.74 -14.86
N PHE A 213 4.97 -18.55 -14.34
CA PHE A 213 5.14 -19.93 -14.81
C PHE A 213 3.92 -20.80 -14.54
N THR A 214 3.22 -20.58 -13.45
CA THR A 214 1.92 -21.23 -13.22
C THR A 214 0.91 -20.87 -14.30
N ILE A 215 0.85 -19.59 -14.70
CA ILE A 215 -0.02 -19.14 -15.81
C ILE A 215 0.36 -19.82 -17.13
N LEU A 216 1.67 -19.88 -17.43
CA LEU A 216 2.15 -20.51 -18.66
C LEU A 216 1.85 -22.01 -18.71
N GLU A 217 2.04 -22.72 -17.59
CA GLU A 217 1.75 -24.15 -17.50
C GLU A 217 0.26 -24.45 -17.63
N LEU A 218 -0.60 -23.66 -17.00
CA LEU A 218 -2.05 -23.72 -17.16
C LEU A 218 -2.47 -23.45 -18.62
N ALA A 219 -1.84 -22.47 -19.27
CA ALA A 219 -2.10 -22.15 -20.67
C ALA A 219 -1.73 -23.31 -21.61
N GLU A 220 -0.57 -23.90 -21.41
CA GLU A 220 -0.07 -25.05 -22.19
C GLU A 220 -0.97 -26.27 -22.00
N LYS A 221 -1.32 -26.61 -20.74
CA LYS A 221 -2.12 -27.77 -20.38
C LYS A 221 -3.57 -27.72 -20.90
N HIS A 222 -4.19 -26.54 -20.79
CA HIS A 222 -5.61 -26.38 -21.13
C HIS A 222 -5.86 -25.81 -22.51
N THR A 223 -4.87 -25.16 -23.13
CA THR A 223 -4.98 -24.44 -24.41
C THR A 223 -6.17 -23.48 -24.40
N LYS A 224 -6.30 -22.68 -23.32
CA LYS A 224 -7.37 -21.69 -23.12
C LYS A 224 -6.82 -20.27 -22.97
N ASP A 225 -7.71 -19.30 -23.16
CA ASP A 225 -7.43 -17.93 -22.76
C ASP A 225 -7.30 -17.86 -21.25
N ILE A 226 -6.46 -16.95 -20.77
CA ILE A 226 -6.30 -16.72 -19.33
C ILE A 226 -6.55 -15.25 -19.01
N ILE A 227 -7.36 -15.04 -17.98
CA ILE A 227 -7.54 -13.75 -17.33
C ILE A 227 -6.88 -13.83 -15.96
N PHE A 228 -5.84 -13.04 -15.77
CA PHE A 228 -5.15 -12.89 -14.48
C PHE A 228 -5.83 -11.78 -13.68
N ILE A 229 -6.31 -12.12 -12.48
CA ILE A 229 -6.98 -11.19 -11.59
C ILE A 229 -5.95 -10.60 -10.64
N SER A 230 -5.51 -9.38 -10.92
CA SER A 230 -4.49 -8.68 -10.15
C SER A 230 -4.75 -7.18 -10.11
N GLY A 231 -4.56 -6.58 -8.94
CA GLY A 231 -4.50 -5.13 -8.75
C GLY A 231 -3.10 -4.55 -8.98
N ASP A 232 -2.11 -5.38 -9.34
CA ASP A 232 -0.74 -4.91 -9.55
C ASP A 232 -0.61 -4.19 -10.90
N GLU A 233 -0.21 -2.92 -10.83
CA GLU A 233 0.02 -2.07 -11.99
C GLU A 233 1.51 -1.76 -12.22
N LYS A 234 2.42 -2.65 -11.78
CA LYS A 234 3.87 -2.45 -11.93
C LYS A 234 4.32 -2.33 -13.39
N LYS A 235 5.46 -1.65 -13.57
CA LYS A 235 6.07 -1.39 -14.88
C LYS A 235 6.59 -2.63 -15.59
N ASP A 236 6.78 -3.72 -14.90
CA ASP A 236 7.20 -5.00 -15.47
C ASP A 236 6.01 -5.88 -15.91
N TRP A 237 4.79 -5.56 -15.50
CA TRP A 237 3.58 -6.17 -16.01
C TRP A 237 2.92 -5.33 -17.13
N PHE A 238 3.00 -3.99 -17.03
CA PHE A 238 2.32 -3.05 -17.92
C PHE A 238 3.25 -2.05 -18.59
N TYR A 239 2.90 -1.65 -19.80
CA TYR A 239 3.36 -0.37 -20.34
C TYR A 239 2.64 0.74 -19.61
N GLN A 240 3.40 1.76 -19.19
CA GLN A 240 2.86 2.89 -18.45
C GLN A 240 3.16 4.20 -19.18
N SER A 241 2.21 5.12 -19.14
CA SER A 241 2.39 6.52 -19.55
C SER A 241 1.62 7.43 -18.59
N GLU A 242 2.21 8.55 -18.22
CA GLU A 242 1.59 9.54 -17.33
C GLU A 242 1.05 8.93 -16.01
N LYS A 243 1.79 7.97 -15.46
CA LYS A 243 1.43 7.19 -14.26
C LYS A 243 0.19 6.30 -14.42
N GLN A 244 -0.24 6.03 -15.65
CA GLN A 244 -1.35 5.11 -15.93
C GLN A 244 -0.84 3.85 -16.60
N SER A 245 -1.36 2.72 -16.18
CA SER A 245 -1.14 1.43 -16.81
C SER A 245 -2.00 1.35 -18.08
N LEU A 246 -1.36 1.12 -19.23
CA LEU A 246 -2.04 1.14 -20.53
C LEU A 246 -2.49 -0.25 -20.96
N TYR A 247 -1.56 -1.17 -21.07
CA TYR A 247 -1.79 -2.57 -21.47
C TYR A 247 -0.63 -3.44 -21.02
N PRO A 248 -0.84 -4.77 -20.88
CA PRO A 248 0.21 -5.69 -20.49
C PRO A 248 1.42 -5.64 -21.43
N LYS A 249 2.59 -5.91 -20.88
CA LYS A 249 3.84 -6.02 -21.68
C LYS A 249 3.67 -7.03 -22.82
N PHE A 250 4.10 -6.65 -24.01
CA PHE A 250 4.00 -7.51 -25.18
C PHE A 250 4.85 -8.76 -25.04
N GLU A 251 5.95 -8.69 -24.32
CA GLU A 251 6.80 -9.82 -23.98
C GLU A 251 6.02 -10.93 -23.26
N LEU A 252 5.16 -10.56 -22.30
CA LEU A 252 4.25 -11.52 -21.62
C LEU A 252 3.27 -12.16 -22.61
N THR A 253 2.67 -11.34 -23.47
CA THR A 253 1.75 -11.83 -24.50
C THR A 253 2.46 -12.79 -25.48
N ALA A 254 3.69 -12.48 -25.89
CA ALA A 254 4.46 -13.30 -26.80
C ALA A 254 4.85 -14.64 -26.16
N GLU A 255 5.31 -14.62 -24.91
CA GLU A 255 5.66 -15.82 -24.17
C GLU A 255 4.42 -16.71 -23.91
N PHE A 256 3.29 -16.12 -23.50
CA PHE A 256 2.02 -16.82 -23.35
C PHE A 256 1.58 -17.50 -24.63
N ARG A 257 1.61 -16.80 -25.78
CA ARG A 257 1.24 -17.35 -27.09
C ARG A 257 2.18 -18.44 -27.57
N SER A 258 3.42 -18.45 -27.12
CA SER A 258 4.35 -19.55 -27.42
C SER A 258 3.88 -20.86 -26.76
N LYS A 259 3.18 -20.78 -25.63
CA LYS A 259 2.61 -21.91 -24.88
C LYS A 259 1.16 -22.25 -25.32
N ALA A 260 0.37 -21.25 -25.63
CA ALA A 260 -1.02 -21.40 -26.06
C ALA A 260 -1.29 -20.59 -27.35
N PRO A 261 -0.91 -21.10 -28.53
CA PRO A 261 -1.05 -20.39 -29.81
C PRO A 261 -2.49 -19.99 -30.09
N GLY A 262 -2.68 -18.73 -30.49
CA GLY A 262 -4.01 -18.19 -30.81
C GLY A 262 -4.87 -17.84 -29.61
N LYS A 263 -4.37 -17.98 -28.38
CA LYS A 263 -5.06 -17.62 -27.15
C LYS A 263 -4.65 -16.23 -26.65
N THR A 264 -5.48 -15.64 -25.80
CA THR A 264 -5.32 -14.30 -25.23
C THR A 264 -4.96 -14.40 -23.75
N PHE A 265 -3.98 -13.59 -23.34
CA PHE A 265 -3.68 -13.29 -21.95
C PHE A 265 -4.16 -11.87 -21.65
N SER A 266 -4.92 -11.72 -20.57
CA SER A 266 -5.43 -10.43 -20.10
C SER A 266 -5.22 -10.31 -18.60
N ILE A 267 -5.05 -9.08 -18.12
CA ILE A 267 -4.98 -8.76 -16.70
C ILE A 267 -6.13 -7.80 -16.41
N ILE A 268 -6.91 -8.10 -15.38
CA ILE A 268 -8.01 -7.22 -14.91
C ILE A 268 -8.02 -7.16 -13.39
N LYS A 269 -8.65 -6.12 -12.86
CA LYS A 269 -8.86 -5.96 -11.41
C LYS A 269 -9.99 -6.85 -10.90
N LEU A 270 -10.05 -7.05 -9.59
CA LEU A 270 -11.12 -7.81 -8.95
C LEU A 270 -12.48 -7.12 -9.10
N SER A 271 -12.51 -5.78 -9.02
CA SER A 271 -13.71 -4.97 -9.28
C SER A 271 -14.25 -5.20 -10.69
N GLU A 272 -13.38 -5.20 -11.72
CA GLU A 272 -13.75 -5.49 -13.10
C GLU A 272 -14.29 -6.92 -13.28
N LEU A 273 -13.75 -7.91 -12.56
CA LEU A 273 -14.29 -9.27 -12.56
C LEU A 273 -15.72 -9.27 -12.02
N LEU A 274 -16.01 -8.57 -10.93
CA LEU A 274 -17.36 -8.49 -10.37
C LEU A 274 -18.33 -7.79 -11.33
N GLU A 275 -17.90 -6.71 -11.98
CA GLU A 275 -18.67 -6.03 -13.01
C GLU A 275 -19.01 -6.97 -14.19
N LEU A 276 -18.04 -7.76 -14.68
CA LEU A 276 -18.23 -8.75 -15.73
C LEU A 276 -19.28 -9.82 -15.37
N TYR A 277 -19.45 -10.11 -14.08
CA TYR A 277 -20.46 -11.05 -13.59
C TYR A 277 -21.79 -10.37 -13.20
N GLY A 278 -21.91 -9.06 -13.39
CA GLY A 278 -23.14 -8.28 -13.17
C GLY A 278 -23.48 -8.09 -11.70
N VAL A 279 -22.46 -7.97 -10.85
CA VAL A 279 -22.61 -7.61 -9.43
C VAL A 279 -23.06 -6.15 -9.31
N ASP A 280 -23.77 -5.84 -8.22
CA ASP A 280 -24.30 -4.50 -7.96
C ASP A 280 -23.20 -3.42 -8.01
N GLU A 281 -23.50 -2.30 -8.66
CA GLU A 281 -22.57 -1.18 -8.88
C GLU A 281 -21.99 -0.63 -7.57
N LYS A 282 -22.74 -0.69 -6.47
CA LYS A 282 -22.29 -0.23 -5.16
C LYS A 282 -21.11 -1.08 -4.65
N VAL A 283 -21.22 -2.41 -4.81
CA VAL A 283 -20.15 -3.35 -4.43
C VAL A 283 -18.92 -3.18 -5.32
N VAL A 284 -19.14 -3.02 -6.63
CA VAL A 284 -18.05 -2.77 -7.59
C VAL A 284 -17.30 -1.49 -7.21
N LYS A 285 -17.99 -0.38 -6.95
CA LYS A 285 -17.38 0.89 -6.54
C LYS A 285 -16.64 0.80 -5.19
N GLU A 286 -17.14 0.01 -4.26
CA GLU A 286 -16.44 -0.23 -2.99
C GLU A 286 -15.07 -0.89 -3.27
N LEU A 287 -15.05 -1.94 -4.10
CA LEU A 287 -13.79 -2.60 -4.45
C LEU A 287 -12.84 -1.70 -5.24
N GLU A 288 -13.35 -0.93 -6.20
CA GLU A 288 -12.54 0.04 -6.95
C GLU A 288 -11.86 1.04 -6.02
N HIS A 289 -12.58 1.53 -5.01
CA HIS A 289 -12.04 2.45 -4.00
C HIS A 289 -10.92 1.76 -3.20
N GLU A 290 -11.16 0.54 -2.72
CA GLU A 290 -10.16 -0.20 -1.93
C GLU A 290 -8.92 -0.58 -2.78
N GLU A 291 -9.10 -0.92 -4.06
CA GLU A 291 -8.00 -1.16 -5.00
C GLU A 291 -7.17 0.11 -5.20
N GLN A 292 -7.79 1.26 -5.34
CA GLN A 292 -7.10 2.55 -5.44
C GLN A 292 -6.34 2.89 -4.15
N GLU A 293 -6.96 2.73 -2.98
CA GLU A 293 -6.31 2.94 -1.69
C GLU A 293 -5.11 2.00 -1.49
N THR A 294 -5.22 0.75 -1.94
CA THR A 294 -4.13 -0.23 -1.87
C THR A 294 -2.96 0.17 -2.79
N LEU A 295 -3.23 0.56 -4.03
CA LEU A 295 -2.22 1.08 -4.95
C LEU A 295 -1.52 2.32 -4.38
N HIS A 296 -2.27 3.21 -3.72
CA HIS A 296 -1.72 4.38 -3.05
C HIS A 296 -0.88 3.97 -1.82
N SER A 297 -1.31 2.96 -1.05
CA SER A 297 -0.57 2.47 0.12
C SER A 297 0.70 1.71 -0.27
N ASP A 298 0.69 0.93 -1.34
CA ASP A 298 1.87 0.22 -1.84
C ASP A 298 2.91 1.18 -2.43
N SER A 299 2.47 2.29 -3.01
CA SER A 299 3.37 3.40 -3.37
C SER A 299 3.92 4.12 -2.12
N LEU A 300 3.25 4.01 -0.96
CA LEU A 300 3.65 4.58 0.33
C LEU A 300 4.47 3.64 1.22
N THR A 301 4.54 2.33 0.94
CA THR A 301 5.38 1.41 1.71
C THR A 301 6.88 1.55 1.41
N PHE A 302 7.36 2.80 1.37
CA PHE A 302 8.69 3.03 1.87
C PHE A 302 8.66 2.69 3.36
N ASN A 303 9.30 1.60 3.71
CA ASN A 303 9.54 1.25 5.12
C ASN A 303 9.97 2.54 5.85
N LYS A 304 9.40 2.85 7.00
CA LYS A 304 9.69 4.09 7.76
C LYS A 304 11.20 4.32 7.94
N SER A 305 11.99 3.24 7.99
CA SER A 305 13.45 3.27 7.99
C SER A 305 14.03 3.72 6.66
N ASP A 306 13.39 3.41 5.53
CA ASP A 306 13.83 3.81 4.18
C ASP A 306 13.56 5.30 3.94
N ILE A 307 12.39 5.81 4.30
CA ILE A 307 12.07 7.24 4.27
C ILE A 307 13.08 8.02 5.11
N GLN A 308 13.33 7.57 6.34
CA GLN A 308 14.28 8.20 7.23
C GLN A 308 15.70 8.20 6.66
N SER A 309 16.15 7.09 6.06
CA SER A 309 17.48 6.99 5.46
C SER A 309 17.66 7.94 4.28
N LYS A 310 16.69 8.05 3.38
CA LYS A 310 16.67 8.95 2.23
C LYS A 310 16.69 10.41 2.65
N ILE A 311 15.90 10.77 3.66
CA ILE A 311 15.88 12.13 4.21
C ILE A 311 17.21 12.46 4.92
N VAL A 312 17.77 11.54 5.70
CA VAL A 312 19.08 11.73 6.33
C VAL A 312 20.17 11.96 5.29
N GLN A 313 20.15 11.21 4.19
CA GLN A 313 21.08 11.39 3.09
C GLN A 313 20.88 12.76 2.42
N TRP A 314 19.64 13.20 2.22
CA TRP A 314 19.34 14.52 1.70
C TRP A 314 19.83 15.63 2.64
N ILE A 315 19.63 15.51 3.96
CA ILE A 315 20.16 16.45 4.96
C ILE A 315 21.70 16.52 4.85
N ARG A 316 22.37 15.37 4.75
CA ARG A 316 23.83 15.30 4.58
C ARG A 316 24.32 16.04 3.36
N ASN A 317 23.60 15.99 2.27
CA ASN A 317 24.00 16.62 1.01
C ASN A 317 23.71 18.14 0.97
N ASN A 318 22.72 18.61 1.74
CA ASN A 318 22.23 19.99 1.64
C ASN A 318 22.63 20.89 2.83
N TYR A 319 23.07 20.31 3.94
CA TYR A 319 23.48 21.05 5.13
C TYR A 319 24.94 20.74 5.50
N LYS A 320 25.76 21.80 5.61
CA LYS A 320 27.11 21.66 6.14
C LYS A 320 27.04 21.55 7.67
N TYR A 321 27.52 20.45 8.22
CA TYR A 321 27.48 20.20 9.66
C TYR A 321 28.76 19.51 10.14
N GLN A 322 29.14 19.76 11.40
CA GLN A 322 30.33 19.15 12.01
C GLN A 322 30.03 17.75 12.55
N ASN A 323 28.85 17.52 13.15
CA ASN A 323 28.45 16.21 13.69
C ASN A 323 26.92 16.05 13.65
N LEU A 324 26.45 14.87 13.23
CA LEU A 324 25.10 14.40 13.44
C LEU A 324 24.98 13.95 14.91
N ILE A 325 24.19 14.66 15.75
CA ILE A 325 24.24 14.48 17.20
C ILE A 325 23.30 13.36 17.66
N SER A 326 22.15 13.19 17.04
CA SER A 326 21.28 12.04 17.36
C SER A 326 20.27 11.72 16.26
N ILE A 327 19.98 10.42 16.12
CA ILE A 327 18.79 9.92 15.46
C ILE A 327 18.05 9.18 16.57
N ASN A 328 17.14 9.87 17.27
CA ASN A 328 16.37 9.25 18.33
C ASN A 328 14.91 9.10 17.91
N ASN A 329 14.39 7.88 18.01
CA ASN A 329 12.96 7.60 17.70
C ASN A 329 12.00 8.10 18.79
N ILE A 330 12.52 8.56 19.93
CA ILE A 330 11.75 8.90 21.13
C ILE A 330 11.76 10.41 21.38
N ASP A 331 12.85 11.12 21.06
CA ASP A 331 13.01 12.56 21.31
C ASP A 331 12.58 13.42 20.12
N PHE A 332 12.23 14.67 20.39
CA PHE A 332 11.88 15.67 19.38
C PHE A 332 12.84 16.86 19.44
N PRO A 333 13.29 17.35 18.28
CA PRO A 333 13.19 16.77 16.93
C PRO A 333 14.01 15.48 16.81
N ARG A 334 13.57 14.56 15.98
CA ARG A 334 14.18 13.22 15.86
C ARG A 334 15.61 13.24 15.35
N ILE A 335 15.96 14.24 14.56
CA ILE A 335 17.29 14.43 14.01
C ILE A 335 17.78 15.79 14.42
N SER A 336 18.99 15.87 14.96
CA SER A 336 19.64 17.15 15.22
C SER A 336 21.07 17.16 14.70
N ILE A 337 21.48 18.29 14.15
CA ILE A 337 22.84 18.54 13.67
C ILE A 337 23.43 19.77 14.39
N SER A 338 24.73 19.77 14.65
CA SER A 338 25.44 20.98 15.12
C SER A 338 25.86 21.82 13.93
N VAL A 339 25.71 23.15 14.04
CA VAL A 339 26.16 24.08 13.02
C VAL A 339 27.70 24.24 13.10
N GLU A 340 28.34 24.49 11.94
CA GLU A 340 29.82 24.60 11.84
C GLU A 340 30.48 25.57 12.86
N ASN A 341 29.75 26.55 13.35
CA ASN A 341 30.27 27.52 14.31
C ASN A 341 30.15 27.11 15.79
N GLY A 342 29.67 25.90 16.08
CA GLY A 342 29.60 25.31 17.42
C GLY A 342 28.66 25.97 18.42
N ARG A 343 27.86 26.97 18.02
CA ARG A 343 27.00 27.78 18.89
C ARG A 343 25.51 27.46 18.83
N GLY A 344 25.07 26.56 17.95
CA GLY A 344 23.65 26.22 17.81
C GLY A 344 23.39 24.84 17.24
N ARG A 345 22.13 24.43 17.27
CA ARG A 345 21.65 23.16 16.69
C ARG A 345 20.52 23.43 15.73
N ILE A 346 20.48 22.71 14.62
CA ILE A 346 19.31 22.63 13.76
C ILE A 346 18.61 21.29 14.02
N GLY A 347 17.34 21.36 14.37
CA GLY A 347 16.49 20.18 14.56
C GLY A 347 15.67 19.87 13.32
N PHE A 348 15.59 18.61 12.92
CA PHE A 348 14.77 18.15 11.82
C PHE A 348 13.73 17.16 12.34
N GLU A 349 12.47 17.48 12.14
CA GLU A 349 11.37 16.55 12.38
C GLU A 349 10.80 16.07 11.06
N ILE A 350 10.78 14.75 10.88
CA ILE A 350 10.24 14.11 9.67
C ILE A 350 8.78 13.78 9.93
N ILE A 351 7.90 14.26 9.06
CA ILE A 351 6.47 14.01 9.12
C ILE A 351 6.06 13.33 7.81
N ASP A 352 5.68 12.06 7.90
CA ASP A 352 5.02 11.38 6.80
C ASP A 352 3.61 11.95 6.66
N PHE A 353 3.29 12.47 5.50
CA PHE A 353 1.97 13.01 5.25
C PHE A 353 0.97 11.88 5.01
N THR A 354 -0.01 11.75 5.88
CA THR A 354 -1.12 10.81 5.76
C THR A 354 -2.46 11.51 5.70
N SER A 355 -2.58 12.67 6.35
CA SER A 355 -3.76 13.56 6.31
C SER A 355 -3.43 14.91 6.93
N ILE A 356 -4.21 15.94 6.57
CA ILE A 356 -4.07 17.29 7.16
C ILE A 356 -4.26 17.27 8.68
N GLY A 357 -5.18 16.44 9.18
CA GLY A 357 -5.42 16.30 10.63
C GLY A 357 -4.22 15.72 11.37
N ASN A 358 -3.62 14.66 10.86
CA ASN A 358 -2.41 14.05 11.42
C ASN A 358 -1.23 15.02 11.36
N LEU A 359 -1.05 15.74 10.25
CA LEU A 359 -0.02 16.74 10.07
C LEU A 359 -0.13 17.85 11.11
N LYS A 360 -1.33 18.45 11.28
CA LYS A 360 -1.60 19.48 12.29
C LYS A 360 -1.30 19.00 13.71
N SER A 361 -1.80 17.83 14.08
CA SER A 361 -1.58 17.24 15.41
C SER A 361 -0.10 17.04 15.69
N ARG A 362 0.66 16.57 14.68
CA ARG A 362 2.09 16.30 14.82
C ARG A 362 2.90 17.57 14.98
N VAL A 363 2.65 18.59 14.15
CA VAL A 363 3.31 19.89 14.24
C VAL A 363 3.09 20.51 15.62
N LEU A 364 1.84 20.55 16.11
CA LEU A 364 1.52 21.08 17.44
C LEU A 364 2.21 20.31 18.58
N GLN A 365 2.25 18.98 18.48
CA GLN A 365 2.93 18.14 19.48
C GLN A 365 4.42 18.45 19.53
N VAL A 366 5.08 18.56 18.38
CA VAL A 366 6.52 18.87 18.31
C VAL A 366 6.80 20.26 18.84
N LEU A 367 6.05 21.28 18.45
CA LEU A 367 6.19 22.64 18.95
C LEU A 367 6.03 22.72 20.47
N LYS A 368 5.05 21.98 21.03
CA LYS A 368 4.84 21.92 22.50
C LYS A 368 6.03 21.29 23.22
N GLN A 369 6.60 20.21 22.68
CA GLN A 369 7.73 19.51 23.31
C GLN A 369 9.04 20.30 23.22
N ILE A 370 9.28 20.97 22.10
CA ILE A 370 10.47 21.81 21.93
C ILE A 370 10.48 22.99 22.93
N ARG A 371 9.30 23.59 23.19
CA ARG A 371 9.15 24.66 24.20
C ARG A 371 9.50 24.21 25.62
N THR A 372 9.33 22.92 25.91
CA THR A 372 9.65 22.38 27.26
C THR A 372 11.06 21.78 27.35
N SER A 373 11.77 21.67 26.20
CA SER A 373 13.13 21.13 26.18
C SER A 373 14.19 22.16 26.54
N THR A 374 15.21 21.74 27.29
CA THR A 374 16.36 22.58 27.65
C THR A 374 17.37 22.75 26.50
N ASN A 375 17.15 22.12 25.36
CA ASN A 375 18.04 22.19 24.21
C ASN A 375 17.75 23.45 23.40
N GLN A 376 18.75 24.29 23.24
CA GLN A 376 18.66 25.49 22.40
C GLN A 376 18.84 25.10 20.93
N TYR A 377 17.79 25.26 20.16
CA TYR A 377 17.83 25.15 18.70
C TYR A 377 17.84 26.54 18.08
N GLU A 378 18.71 26.79 17.12
CA GLU A 378 18.68 28.00 16.29
C GLU A 378 17.56 27.95 15.27
N LYS A 379 17.22 26.74 14.82
CA LYS A 379 16.27 26.51 13.77
C LYS A 379 15.61 25.12 13.90
N ILE A 380 14.33 25.05 13.63
CA ILE A 380 13.58 23.80 13.51
C ILE A 380 13.07 23.64 12.08
N CYS A 381 13.40 22.53 11.47
CA CYS A 381 12.98 22.18 10.12
C CYS A 381 11.95 21.05 10.18
N PHE A 382 10.73 21.30 9.73
CA PHE A 382 9.73 20.26 9.49
C PHE A 382 9.89 19.74 8.07
N ILE A 383 10.38 18.52 7.91
CA ILE A 383 10.45 17.83 6.61
C ILE A 383 9.16 17.07 6.44
N ILE A 384 8.36 17.49 5.47
CA ILE A 384 7.08 16.87 5.16
C ILE A 384 7.29 15.97 3.94
N ALA A 385 7.22 14.67 4.19
CA ALA A 385 7.42 13.66 3.18
C ALA A 385 6.08 13.28 2.54
N TYR A 386 5.91 13.59 1.27
CA TYR A 386 4.76 13.21 0.46
C TYR A 386 5.11 12.01 -0.41
N GLY A 387 4.12 11.15 -0.70
CA GLY A 387 4.23 10.18 -1.77
C GLY A 387 4.35 10.88 -3.13
N ASP A 388 5.05 10.27 -4.06
CA ASP A 388 5.32 10.84 -5.40
C ASP A 388 4.07 10.94 -6.30
N PHE A 389 2.96 10.31 -5.90
CA PHE A 389 1.64 10.33 -6.57
C PHE A 389 0.73 11.46 -6.09
N MET A 390 1.10 12.20 -5.03
CA MET A 390 0.22 13.20 -4.42
C MET A 390 0.02 14.41 -5.33
N MET A 391 -1.23 14.88 -5.46
CA MET A 391 -1.54 16.04 -6.27
C MET A 391 -0.99 17.32 -5.64
N MET A 392 -0.51 18.25 -6.46
CA MET A 392 0.03 19.54 -5.98
C MET A 392 -1.00 20.36 -5.20
N GLU A 393 -2.29 20.22 -5.48
CA GLU A 393 -3.36 20.87 -4.73
C GLU A 393 -3.41 20.40 -3.27
N GLU A 394 -3.26 19.11 -3.01
CA GLU A 394 -3.21 18.55 -1.65
C GLU A 394 -1.96 19.00 -0.91
N VAL A 395 -0.82 19.05 -1.60
CA VAL A 395 0.42 19.59 -1.05
C VAL A 395 0.22 21.05 -0.62
N VAL A 396 -0.34 21.90 -1.47
CA VAL A 396 -0.60 23.32 -1.17
C VAL A 396 -1.56 23.44 0.02
N ASN A 397 -2.67 22.74 0.02
CA ASN A 397 -3.65 22.75 1.12
C ASN A 397 -3.03 22.34 2.47
N SER A 398 -2.14 21.34 2.44
CA SER A 398 -1.44 20.89 3.65
C SER A 398 -0.44 21.91 4.16
N LEU A 399 0.28 22.60 3.29
CA LEU A 399 1.22 23.65 3.65
C LEU A 399 0.53 24.89 4.22
N ASP A 400 -0.61 25.29 3.66
CA ASP A 400 -1.40 26.40 4.20
C ASP A 400 -2.00 26.06 5.57
N ALA A 401 -2.34 24.79 5.80
CA ALA A 401 -2.75 24.31 7.11
C ALA A 401 -1.65 24.43 8.16
N ILE A 402 -0.37 24.16 7.80
CA ILE A 402 0.77 24.34 8.72
C ILE A 402 1.09 25.81 8.94
N LYS A 403 1.13 26.61 7.89
CA LYS A 403 1.36 28.05 7.99
C LYS A 403 0.39 28.70 8.96
N SER A 404 -0.90 28.32 8.89
CA SER A 404 -1.93 28.81 9.81
C SER A 404 -1.63 28.47 11.28
N ILE A 405 -1.09 27.26 11.54
CA ILE A 405 -0.70 26.86 12.91
C ILE A 405 0.52 27.66 13.38
N LEU A 406 1.52 27.83 12.52
CA LEU A 406 2.75 28.56 12.87
C LEU A 406 2.45 30.03 13.15
N LEU A 407 1.54 30.66 12.40
CA LEU A 407 1.10 32.03 12.64
C LEU A 407 0.36 32.21 13.98
N MET A 408 -0.35 31.17 14.44
CA MET A 408 -1.06 31.16 15.73
C MET A 408 -0.16 30.78 16.90
N SER A 409 1.01 30.19 16.62
CA SER A 409 1.94 29.75 17.64
C SER A 409 3.02 30.84 17.82
N ASP A 410 3.02 31.52 18.98
CA ASP A 410 4.08 32.45 19.36
C ASP A 410 5.39 31.65 19.56
N THR A 411 6.20 31.56 18.51
CA THR A 411 7.45 30.75 18.51
C THR A 411 8.64 31.67 18.51
N ASP A 412 9.46 31.61 19.57
CA ASP A 412 10.71 32.39 19.72
C ASP A 412 11.89 31.84 18.90
N PHE A 413 11.66 30.81 18.07
CA PHE A 413 12.70 30.17 17.25
C PHE A 413 12.31 30.13 15.76
N ASN A 414 13.33 30.09 14.90
CA ASN A 414 13.16 30.08 13.48
C ASN A 414 12.61 28.69 13.02
N VAL A 415 11.49 28.67 12.29
CA VAL A 415 10.87 27.47 11.77
C VAL A 415 10.93 27.47 10.25
N GLU A 416 11.46 26.40 9.67
CA GLU A 416 11.43 26.16 8.23
C GLU A 416 10.55 24.94 7.92
N ILE A 417 9.74 25.03 6.85
CA ILE A 417 8.98 23.92 6.31
C ILE A 417 9.68 23.47 5.03
N ILE A 418 10.03 22.19 4.96
CA ILE A 418 10.71 21.56 3.82
C ILE A 418 9.79 20.47 3.23
N PRO A 419 8.89 20.84 2.32
CA PRO A 419 8.06 19.86 1.63
C PRO A 419 8.87 19.14 0.56
N GLY A 420 8.66 17.82 0.40
CA GLY A 420 9.32 17.06 -0.63
C GLY A 420 8.67 15.72 -0.89
N PHE A 421 8.85 15.22 -2.10
CA PHE A 421 8.41 13.89 -2.49
C PHE A 421 9.46 12.83 -2.14
N ILE A 422 9.01 11.70 -1.60
CA ILE A 422 9.83 10.51 -1.49
C ILE A 422 9.80 9.79 -2.83
N LYS A 423 10.95 9.76 -3.49
CA LYS A 423 11.15 9.02 -4.74
C LYS A 423 11.98 7.76 -4.49
N ARG A 424 12.05 6.91 -5.50
CA ARG A 424 12.80 5.64 -5.44
C ARG A 424 14.28 5.86 -5.12
N ASP A 425 14.88 6.93 -5.63
CA ASP A 425 16.29 7.30 -5.54
C ASP A 425 16.61 8.32 -4.44
N GLY A 426 15.62 8.84 -3.71
CA GLY A 426 15.86 9.79 -2.62
C GLY A 426 14.66 10.66 -2.25
N PHE A 427 14.98 11.75 -1.52
CA PHE A 427 14.03 12.80 -1.19
C PHE A 427 14.26 14.01 -2.10
N GLU A 428 13.22 14.47 -2.76
CA GLU A 428 13.26 15.64 -3.65
C GLU A 428 12.41 16.78 -3.09
N LYS A 429 13.07 17.92 -2.77
CA LYS A 429 12.38 19.12 -2.28
C LYS A 429 11.48 19.72 -3.37
N ILE A 430 10.20 20.03 -3.04
CA ILE A 430 9.20 20.50 -4.01
C ILE A 430 9.43 21.95 -4.44
N PHE A 431 9.82 22.82 -3.49
CA PHE A 431 10.08 24.24 -3.75
C PHE A 431 11.52 24.57 -3.35
N GLN A 432 12.20 25.33 -4.17
CA GLN A 432 13.55 25.86 -3.88
C GLN A 432 13.49 27.09 -2.99
#